data_7298394fd206436a29c821b005e94336
#
_entry.id   7298394fd206436a29c821b005e94336
#
_cell.length_a   1.000
_cell.length_b   1.000
_cell.length_c   1.000
_cell.angle_alpha   90.00
_cell.angle_beta   90.00
_cell.angle_gamma   90.00
#
_symmetry.space_group_name_H-M   'P 1'
#
loop_
_entity.id
_entity.type
_entity.pdbx_description
1 polymer ?
#
loop_
_entity_poly.entity_id
_entity_poly.type
_entity_poly.pdbx_seq_one_letter_code
_entity_poly.pdbx_strand_id
1 'polypeptide(L)'
;TLTKLIAGLSVPLIGKILISGSPVDSPRESIGMAFQNPVLLEWRTALDNICLPLEIVSPQMTRIQKIARATELLEMVGLKDFSQSRPSQLSGGMKQRVSLCRSLVHRPEILILDEPFGALDAFTREGLWKTLKDLKTSENFTCILITHDLREAIYLSDEIVILTDRPGKVKKSVKINFKRNSNSIDELYSKEATKMLAFLRKQIELSHTRL
;
A
#
# COMPACT_ATOMS: atom_id res chain seq x y z
N THR A 1 -13.67 4.31 -3.05
CA THR A 1 -14.70 3.36 -3.60
C THR A 1 -14.01 2.21 -4.36
N LEU A 2 -13.12 2.50 -5.33
CA LEU A 2 -12.46 1.46 -6.14
C LEU A 2 -11.71 0.42 -5.29
N THR A 3 -10.99 0.87 -4.26
CA THR A 3 -10.30 0.00 -3.27
C THR A 3 -11.23 -1.01 -2.62
N LYS A 4 -12.41 -0.54 -2.19
CA LYS A 4 -13.41 -1.41 -1.54
C LYS A 4 -13.98 -2.45 -2.51
N LEU A 5 -14.17 -2.08 -3.77
CA LEU A 5 -14.63 -3.01 -4.82
C LEU A 5 -13.57 -4.07 -5.12
N ILE A 6 -12.28 -3.68 -5.27
CA ILE A 6 -11.19 -4.64 -5.52
C ILE A 6 -10.97 -5.55 -4.30
N ALA A 7 -11.11 -5.02 -3.09
CA ALA A 7 -10.99 -5.80 -1.85
C ALA A 7 -12.18 -6.73 -1.57
N GLY A 8 -13.26 -6.67 -2.39
CA GLY A 8 -14.49 -7.45 -2.14
C GLY A 8 -15.32 -6.95 -0.96
N LEU A 9 -15.04 -5.74 -0.45
CA LEU A 9 -15.82 -5.10 0.62
C LEU A 9 -17.11 -4.45 0.12
N SER A 10 -17.28 -4.36 -1.19
CA SER A 10 -18.47 -3.85 -1.87
C SER A 10 -18.59 -4.54 -3.23
N VAL A 11 -19.81 -4.73 -3.70
CA VAL A 11 -20.08 -5.34 -5.02
C VAL A 11 -20.38 -4.22 -6.02
N PRO A 12 -19.88 -4.30 -7.27
CA PRO A 12 -20.20 -3.32 -8.31
C PRO A 12 -21.69 -3.42 -8.71
N LEU A 13 -22.33 -2.27 -8.93
CA LEU A 13 -23.72 -2.23 -9.42
C LEU A 13 -23.85 -2.80 -10.85
N ILE A 14 -22.86 -2.56 -11.69
CA ILE A 14 -22.81 -3.01 -13.08
C ILE A 14 -21.39 -3.48 -13.37
N GLY A 15 -21.26 -4.55 -14.13
CA GLY A 15 -19.97 -5.12 -14.47
C GLY A 15 -19.45 -6.10 -13.41
N LYS A 16 -18.17 -6.44 -13.49
CA LYS A 16 -17.52 -7.39 -12.58
C LYS A 16 -16.04 -7.04 -12.38
N ILE A 17 -15.50 -7.39 -11.23
CA ILE A 17 -14.07 -7.35 -10.96
C ILE A 17 -13.57 -8.79 -10.96
N LEU A 18 -12.48 -9.03 -11.67
CA LEU A 18 -11.84 -10.33 -11.76
C LEU A 18 -10.42 -10.25 -11.21
N ILE A 19 -10.06 -11.21 -10.37
CA ILE A 19 -8.68 -11.46 -9.94
C ILE A 19 -8.33 -12.87 -10.37
N SER A 20 -7.27 -13.02 -11.17
CA SER A 20 -6.85 -14.31 -11.73
C SER A 20 -8.02 -15.06 -12.42
N GLY A 21 -8.87 -14.32 -13.16
CA GLY A 21 -10.03 -14.84 -13.87
C GLY A 21 -11.28 -15.13 -13.02
N SER A 22 -11.19 -15.03 -11.69
CA SER A 22 -12.28 -15.32 -10.76
C SER A 22 -12.96 -14.04 -10.26
N PRO A 23 -14.32 -13.96 -10.24
CA PRO A 23 -15.04 -12.77 -9.77
C PRO A 23 -14.76 -12.51 -8.29
N VAL A 24 -14.67 -11.20 -7.94
CA VAL A 24 -14.53 -10.71 -6.56
C VAL A 24 -15.89 -10.22 -6.08
N ASP A 25 -16.58 -11.03 -5.32
CA ASP A 25 -17.90 -10.79 -4.74
C ASP A 25 -17.90 -10.74 -3.19
N SER A 26 -16.77 -11.13 -2.60
CA SER A 26 -16.54 -11.11 -1.15
C SER A 26 -15.05 -10.89 -0.83
N PRO A 27 -14.69 -10.51 0.42
CA PRO A 27 -13.30 -10.40 0.84
C PRO A 27 -12.53 -11.71 0.65
N ARG A 28 -11.27 -11.61 0.20
CA ARG A 28 -10.40 -12.76 -0.06
C ARG A 28 -9.17 -12.73 0.82
N GLU A 29 -8.75 -13.89 1.28
CA GLU A 29 -7.52 -14.05 2.07
C GLU A 29 -6.26 -13.68 1.29
N SER A 30 -6.29 -13.77 -0.05
CA SER A 30 -5.19 -13.37 -0.92
C SER A 30 -5.01 -11.85 -1.06
N ILE A 31 -5.85 -11.04 -0.40
CA ILE A 31 -5.80 -9.58 -0.46
C ILE A 31 -5.45 -9.00 0.91
N GLY A 32 -4.34 -8.27 0.97
CA GLY A 32 -4.00 -7.40 2.09
C GLY A 32 -4.47 -5.97 1.82
N MET A 33 -4.90 -5.26 2.86
CA MET A 33 -5.31 -3.85 2.73
C MET A 33 -4.77 -3.02 3.87
N ALA A 34 -4.12 -1.90 3.53
CA ALA A 34 -3.77 -0.85 4.49
C ALA A 34 -4.52 0.44 4.13
N PHE A 35 -5.11 1.05 5.15
CA PHE A 35 -5.91 2.27 5.04
C PHE A 35 -5.08 3.51 5.30
N GLN A 36 -5.57 4.66 4.87
CA GLN A 36 -4.98 5.97 5.12
C GLN A 36 -4.69 6.20 6.62
N ASN A 37 -5.67 5.90 7.48
CA ASN A 37 -5.47 5.87 8.91
C ASN A 37 -5.11 4.44 9.34
N PRO A 38 -3.98 4.23 10.03
CA PRO A 38 -3.63 2.92 10.57
C PRO A 38 -4.64 2.56 11.66
N VAL A 39 -5.65 1.74 11.32
CA VAL A 39 -6.68 1.29 12.26
C VAL A 39 -6.10 0.17 13.11
N LEU A 40 -5.22 0.52 14.07
CA LEU A 40 -4.65 -0.43 15.02
C LEU A 40 -5.59 -0.60 16.21
N LEU A 41 -5.62 -1.81 16.77
CA LEU A 41 -6.35 -2.09 18.00
C LEU A 41 -5.56 -1.55 19.20
N GLU A 42 -6.10 -0.53 19.86
CA GLU A 42 -5.39 0.22 20.91
C GLU A 42 -5.03 -0.65 22.14
N TRP A 43 -5.77 -1.73 22.38
CA TRP A 43 -5.53 -2.68 23.47
C TRP A 43 -4.53 -3.80 23.15
N ARG A 44 -4.06 -3.89 21.89
CA ARG A 44 -3.06 -4.85 21.44
C ARG A 44 -1.70 -4.17 21.26
N THR A 45 -0.63 -4.93 21.46
CA THR A 45 0.73 -4.50 21.11
C THR A 45 0.90 -4.38 19.59
N ALA A 46 2.03 -3.81 19.14
CA ALA A 46 2.38 -3.79 17.72
C ALA A 46 2.45 -5.21 17.15
N LEU A 47 3.11 -6.12 17.87
CA LEU A 47 3.22 -7.53 17.50
C LEU A 47 1.84 -8.21 17.39
N ASP A 48 0.97 -8.03 18.39
CA ASP A 48 -0.36 -8.65 18.40
C ASP A 48 -1.27 -8.05 17.32
N ASN A 49 -1.12 -6.76 16.99
CA ASN A 49 -1.81 -6.16 15.85
C ASN A 49 -1.40 -6.81 14.53
N ILE A 50 -0.10 -7.09 14.34
CA ILE A 50 0.40 -7.75 13.14
C ILE A 50 -0.06 -9.20 13.08
N CYS A 51 -0.09 -9.92 14.20
CA CYS A 51 -0.55 -11.31 14.25
C CYS A 51 -2.04 -11.49 13.95
N LEU A 52 -2.86 -10.45 14.12
CA LEU A 52 -4.32 -10.52 14.00
C LEU A 52 -4.83 -11.21 12.71
N PRO A 53 -4.37 -10.88 11.50
CA PRO A 53 -4.81 -11.58 10.30
C PRO A 53 -4.52 -13.08 10.34
N LEU A 54 -3.38 -13.50 10.90
CA LEU A 54 -3.01 -14.92 11.01
C LEU A 54 -3.89 -15.67 12.01
N GLU A 55 -4.52 -14.98 12.95
CA GLU A 55 -5.51 -15.61 13.85
C GLU A 55 -6.76 -16.02 13.08
N ILE A 56 -7.08 -15.31 12.00
CA ILE A 56 -8.30 -15.47 11.19
C ILE A 56 -8.04 -16.39 9.99
N VAL A 57 -7.03 -16.08 9.17
CA VAL A 57 -6.81 -16.77 7.88
C VAL A 57 -5.90 -18.00 8.01
N SER A 58 -5.16 -18.14 9.09
CA SER A 58 -4.21 -19.25 9.31
C SER A 58 -4.35 -19.82 10.73
N PRO A 59 -5.55 -20.30 11.13
CA PRO A 59 -5.78 -20.80 12.48
C PRO A 59 -4.90 -22.00 12.83
N GLN A 60 -4.45 -22.79 11.83
CA GLN A 60 -3.55 -23.93 11.98
C GLN A 60 -2.12 -23.57 12.39
N MET A 61 -1.68 -22.32 12.18
CA MET A 61 -0.37 -21.87 12.61
C MET A 61 -0.31 -21.81 14.14
N THR A 62 0.79 -22.34 14.71
CA THR A 62 1.05 -22.20 16.14
C THR A 62 1.31 -20.74 16.50
N ARG A 63 1.12 -20.38 17.78
CA ARG A 63 1.43 -19.03 18.27
C ARG A 63 2.89 -18.65 18.02
N ILE A 64 3.81 -19.62 18.17
CA ILE A 64 5.25 -19.40 17.93
C ILE A 64 5.49 -19.01 16.46
N GLN A 65 4.87 -19.71 15.51
CA GLN A 65 5.01 -19.42 14.08
C GLN A 65 4.44 -18.03 13.72
N LYS A 66 3.28 -17.66 14.29
CA LYS A 66 2.67 -16.34 14.07
C LYS A 66 3.57 -15.22 14.60
N ILE A 67 4.12 -15.37 15.80
CA ILE A 67 5.06 -14.43 16.41
C ILE A 67 6.34 -14.32 15.58
N ALA A 68 6.92 -15.43 15.15
CA ALA A 68 8.14 -15.43 14.33
C ALA A 68 7.92 -14.63 13.04
N ARG A 69 6.81 -14.89 12.33
CA ARG A 69 6.45 -14.16 11.10
C ARG A 69 6.23 -12.67 11.34
N ALA A 70 5.53 -12.29 12.38
CA ALA A 70 5.29 -10.89 12.72
C ALA A 70 6.59 -10.17 13.12
N THR A 71 7.49 -10.86 13.85
CA THR A 71 8.80 -10.32 14.25
C THR A 71 9.69 -10.08 13.03
N GLU A 72 9.73 -11.01 12.07
CA GLU A 72 10.44 -10.86 10.80
C GLU A 72 10.04 -9.54 10.09
N LEU A 73 8.73 -9.29 9.96
CA LEU A 73 8.24 -8.05 9.35
C LEU A 73 8.59 -6.81 10.17
N LEU A 74 8.51 -6.88 11.51
CA LEU A 74 8.93 -5.77 12.38
C LEU A 74 10.42 -5.44 12.24
N GLU A 75 11.27 -6.45 12.08
CA GLU A 75 12.70 -6.25 11.81
C GLU A 75 12.92 -5.55 10.46
N MET A 76 12.24 -5.99 9.40
CA MET A 76 12.35 -5.39 8.06
C MET A 76 11.96 -3.92 8.03
N VAL A 77 10.99 -3.51 8.86
CA VAL A 77 10.56 -2.10 8.95
C VAL A 77 11.26 -1.30 10.05
N GLY A 78 12.26 -1.91 10.74
CA GLY A 78 13.03 -1.26 11.81
C GLY A 78 12.25 -0.99 13.09
N LEU A 79 11.28 -1.85 13.44
CA LEU A 79 10.42 -1.71 14.61
C LEU A 79 10.51 -2.88 15.60
N LYS A 80 11.56 -3.70 15.53
CA LYS A 80 11.73 -4.87 16.42
C LYS A 80 11.62 -4.48 17.89
N ASP A 81 12.31 -3.41 18.31
CA ASP A 81 12.38 -2.96 19.71
C ASP A 81 11.04 -2.40 20.21
N PHE A 82 10.12 -2.08 19.30
CA PHE A 82 8.78 -1.58 19.58
C PHE A 82 7.69 -2.65 19.51
N SER A 83 8.06 -3.93 19.39
CA SER A 83 7.13 -5.06 19.24
C SER A 83 6.08 -5.12 20.35
N GLN A 84 6.45 -4.79 21.58
CA GLN A 84 5.58 -4.80 22.76
C GLN A 84 4.87 -3.45 23.02
N SER A 85 5.18 -2.42 22.24
CA SER A 85 4.55 -1.10 22.38
C SER A 85 3.10 -1.13 21.92
N ARG A 86 2.23 -0.39 22.62
CA ARG A 86 0.83 -0.16 22.20
C ARG A 86 0.76 0.99 21.20
N PRO A 87 -0.31 1.09 20.40
CA PRO A 87 -0.46 2.18 19.44
C PRO A 87 -0.28 3.57 20.02
N SER A 88 -0.76 3.82 21.25
CA SER A 88 -0.58 5.10 21.94
C SER A 88 0.88 5.51 22.19
N GLN A 89 1.80 4.56 22.16
CA GLN A 89 3.24 4.75 22.38
C GLN A 89 4.04 4.89 21.08
N LEU A 90 3.37 4.76 19.91
CA LEU A 90 3.98 4.79 18.59
C LEU A 90 3.76 6.14 17.91
N SER A 91 4.77 6.63 17.17
CA SER A 91 4.59 7.78 16.27
C SER A 91 3.66 7.43 15.10
N GLY A 92 3.16 8.45 14.39
CA GLY A 92 2.32 8.24 13.20
C GLY A 92 2.96 7.33 12.15
N GLY A 93 4.24 7.57 11.83
CA GLY A 93 5.01 6.74 10.90
C GLY A 93 5.23 5.31 11.41
N MET A 94 5.45 5.11 12.71
CA MET A 94 5.55 3.78 13.30
C MET A 94 4.21 3.03 13.21
N LYS A 95 3.09 3.67 13.52
CA LYS A 95 1.74 3.10 13.35
C LYS A 95 1.50 2.67 11.91
N GLN A 96 1.94 3.48 10.94
CA GLN A 96 1.78 3.17 9.53
C GLN A 96 2.62 1.95 9.12
N ARG A 97 3.85 1.83 9.61
CA ARG A 97 4.69 0.63 9.40
C ARG A 97 4.06 -0.62 10.00
N VAL A 98 3.53 -0.54 11.21
CA VAL A 98 2.80 -1.67 11.85
C VAL A 98 1.57 -2.04 11.02
N SER A 99 0.79 -1.07 10.53
CA SER A 99 -0.37 -1.31 9.65
C SER A 99 0.03 -1.99 8.34
N LEU A 100 1.15 -1.59 7.74
CA LEU A 100 1.70 -2.21 6.55
C LEU A 100 2.12 -3.66 6.82
N CYS A 101 2.86 -3.92 7.90
CA CYS A 101 3.22 -5.29 8.31
C CYS A 101 1.98 -6.15 8.54
N ARG A 102 0.95 -5.61 9.20
CA ARG A 102 -0.32 -6.32 9.43
C ARG A 102 -0.99 -6.73 8.13
N SER A 103 -0.95 -5.86 7.11
CA SER A 103 -1.55 -6.16 5.81
C SER A 103 -0.75 -7.17 4.97
N LEU A 104 0.52 -7.44 5.34
CA LEU A 104 1.43 -8.36 4.64
C LEU A 104 1.67 -9.69 5.39
N VAL A 105 1.32 -9.78 6.68
CA VAL A 105 1.72 -10.91 7.53
C VAL A 105 1.23 -12.27 7.01
N HIS A 106 0.08 -12.32 6.39
CA HIS A 106 -0.54 -13.52 5.80
C HIS A 106 -0.11 -13.80 4.36
N ARG A 107 0.90 -13.07 3.85
CA ARG A 107 1.48 -13.20 2.50
C ARG A 107 0.43 -13.07 1.39
N PRO A 108 -0.27 -11.95 1.30
CA PRO A 108 -1.26 -11.74 0.26
C PRO A 108 -0.62 -11.69 -1.13
N GLU A 109 -1.35 -12.12 -2.16
CA GLU A 109 -0.93 -11.95 -3.56
C GLU A 109 -1.08 -10.48 -4.01
N ILE A 110 -2.06 -9.78 -3.44
CA ILE A 110 -2.36 -8.38 -3.76
C ILE A 110 -2.39 -7.56 -2.48
N LEU A 111 -1.63 -6.47 -2.48
CA LEU A 111 -1.66 -5.45 -1.42
C LEU A 111 -2.34 -4.18 -1.94
N ILE A 112 -3.41 -3.75 -1.29
CA ILE A 112 -4.12 -2.51 -1.59
C ILE A 112 -3.71 -1.45 -0.56
N LEU A 113 -3.22 -0.32 -1.04
CA LEU A 113 -2.82 0.83 -0.23
C LEU A 113 -3.69 2.03 -0.62
N ASP A 114 -4.51 2.52 0.30
CA ASP A 114 -5.43 3.65 0.09
C ASP A 114 -4.89 4.90 0.79
N GLU A 115 -4.20 5.76 0.04
CA GLU A 115 -3.51 6.98 0.52
C GLU A 115 -2.64 6.77 1.77
N PRO A 116 -1.76 5.74 1.80
CA PRO A 116 -1.14 5.26 3.03
C PRO A 116 -0.14 6.25 3.64
N PHE A 117 0.28 7.27 2.91
CA PHE A 117 1.36 8.17 3.34
C PHE A 117 0.90 9.63 3.48
N GLY A 118 -0.37 9.93 3.21
CA GLY A 118 -0.88 11.30 3.13
C GLY A 118 -0.78 12.11 4.43
N ALA A 119 -0.79 11.45 5.59
CA ALA A 119 -0.72 12.09 6.90
C ALA A 119 0.71 12.23 7.46
N LEU A 120 1.75 11.89 6.68
CA LEU A 120 3.14 11.84 7.14
C LEU A 120 3.94 13.05 6.66
N ASP A 121 4.91 13.46 7.48
CA ASP A 121 5.94 14.41 7.05
C ASP A 121 6.82 13.85 5.92
N ALA A 122 7.54 14.72 5.21
CA ALA A 122 8.29 14.33 4.03
C ALA A 122 9.34 13.25 4.29
N PHE A 123 10.12 13.37 5.38
CA PHE A 123 11.19 12.40 5.68
C PHE A 123 10.64 11.03 6.05
N THR A 124 9.61 10.99 6.90
CA THR A 124 8.94 9.74 7.29
C THR A 124 8.30 9.07 6.08
N ARG A 125 7.69 9.84 5.19
CA ARG A 125 7.08 9.36 3.94
C ARG A 125 8.11 8.71 3.03
N GLU A 126 9.22 9.38 2.75
CA GLU A 126 10.29 8.87 1.90
C GLU A 126 10.92 7.59 2.47
N GLY A 127 11.12 7.53 3.78
CA GLY A 127 11.58 6.32 4.47
C GLY A 127 10.61 5.15 4.30
N LEU A 128 9.29 5.42 4.32
CA LEU A 128 8.27 4.39 4.11
C LEU A 128 8.17 3.93 2.65
N TRP A 129 8.37 4.81 1.68
CA TRP A 129 8.44 4.41 0.27
C TRP A 129 9.57 3.41 0.02
N LYS A 130 10.76 3.67 0.60
CA LYS A 130 11.88 2.73 0.54
C LYS A 130 11.52 1.40 1.19
N THR A 131 10.96 1.46 2.40
CA THR A 131 10.49 0.26 3.12
C THR A 131 9.49 -0.56 2.28
N LEU A 132 8.55 0.09 1.60
CA LEU A 132 7.58 -0.61 0.74
C LEU A 132 8.25 -1.28 -0.47
N LYS A 133 9.25 -0.63 -1.09
CA LYS A 133 10.03 -1.25 -2.18
C LYS A 133 10.80 -2.47 -1.70
N ASP A 134 11.45 -2.38 -0.54
CA ASP A 134 12.20 -3.48 0.06
C ASP A 134 11.26 -4.66 0.39
N LEU A 135 10.09 -4.37 0.97
CA LEU A 135 9.04 -5.37 1.23
C LEU A 135 8.49 -6.00 -0.07
N LYS A 136 8.25 -5.19 -1.12
CA LYS A 136 7.80 -5.72 -2.42
C LYS A 136 8.82 -6.69 -3.03
N THR A 137 10.10 -6.41 -2.86
CA THR A 137 11.18 -7.27 -3.37
C THR A 137 11.26 -8.59 -2.60
N SER A 138 11.10 -8.56 -1.28
CA SER A 138 11.21 -9.74 -0.41
C SER A 138 9.96 -10.60 -0.38
N GLU A 139 8.76 -9.99 -0.45
CA GLU A 139 7.47 -10.68 -0.25
C GLU A 139 6.73 -11.01 -1.56
N ASN A 140 7.18 -10.47 -2.70
CA ASN A 140 6.66 -10.76 -4.05
C ASN A 140 5.13 -10.67 -4.19
N PHE A 141 4.56 -9.48 -3.95
CA PHE A 141 3.14 -9.20 -4.12
C PHE A 141 2.87 -8.18 -5.23
N THR A 142 1.68 -8.17 -5.77
CA THR A 142 1.19 -7.07 -6.61
C THR A 142 0.67 -5.95 -5.72
N CYS A 143 1.17 -4.72 -5.92
CA CYS A 143 0.73 -3.56 -5.15
C CYS A 143 -0.24 -2.69 -5.97
N ILE A 144 -1.40 -2.38 -5.42
CA ILE A 144 -2.33 -1.37 -5.93
C ILE A 144 -2.29 -0.19 -4.97
N LEU A 145 -1.65 0.89 -5.41
CA LEU A 145 -1.51 2.12 -4.64
C LEU A 145 -2.46 3.19 -5.16
N ILE A 146 -3.30 3.73 -4.29
CA ILE A 146 -4.10 4.93 -4.56
C ILE A 146 -3.45 6.09 -3.85
N THR A 147 -3.12 7.10 -4.62
CA THR A 147 -2.48 8.32 -4.12
C THR A 147 -2.85 9.51 -5.00
N HIS A 148 -2.81 10.70 -4.42
CA HIS A 148 -2.84 11.98 -5.12
C HIS A 148 -1.43 12.60 -5.24
N ASP A 149 -0.41 11.99 -4.66
CA ASP A 149 0.98 12.45 -4.76
C ASP A 149 1.66 11.83 -6.00
N LEU A 150 2.00 12.69 -6.98
CA LEU A 150 2.63 12.26 -8.23
C LEU A 150 4.05 11.72 -8.04
N ARG A 151 4.77 12.18 -7.01
CA ARG A 151 6.12 11.67 -6.70
C ARG A 151 6.04 10.23 -6.20
N GLU A 152 5.08 9.97 -5.33
CA GLU A 152 4.72 8.64 -4.84
C GLU A 152 4.41 7.69 -5.99
N ALA A 153 3.49 8.10 -6.87
CA ALA A 153 3.11 7.32 -8.03
C ALA A 153 4.32 7.01 -8.93
N ILE A 154 5.18 8.01 -9.22
CA ILE A 154 6.37 7.82 -10.05
C ILE A 154 7.39 6.90 -9.36
N TYR A 155 7.60 7.05 -8.06
CA TYR A 155 8.64 6.32 -7.34
C TYR A 155 8.28 4.85 -7.11
N LEU A 156 7.00 4.55 -6.84
CA LEU A 156 6.55 3.23 -6.40
C LEU A 156 5.94 2.36 -7.50
N SER A 157 5.37 2.97 -8.57
CA SER A 157 4.57 2.20 -9.53
C SER A 157 5.35 1.81 -10.79
N ASP A 158 5.02 0.68 -11.36
CA ASP A 158 5.47 0.25 -12.70
C ASP A 158 4.52 0.79 -13.78
N GLU A 159 3.25 1.03 -13.41
CA GLU A 159 2.21 1.59 -14.26
C GLU A 159 1.33 2.54 -13.45
N ILE A 160 0.99 3.70 -14.02
CA ILE A 160 0.13 4.73 -13.41
C ILE A 160 -1.15 4.82 -14.20
N VAL A 161 -2.29 4.64 -13.54
CA VAL A 161 -3.62 4.80 -14.11
C VAL A 161 -4.21 6.12 -13.64
N ILE A 162 -4.44 7.05 -14.57
CA ILE A 162 -5.05 8.35 -14.28
C ILE A 162 -6.56 8.21 -14.40
N LEU A 163 -7.27 8.61 -13.36
CA LEU A 163 -8.73 8.66 -13.32
C LEU A 163 -9.22 10.09 -13.55
N THR A 164 -10.42 10.21 -14.15
CA THR A 164 -11.13 11.50 -14.26
C THR A 164 -11.82 11.83 -12.95
N ASP A 165 -12.30 13.12 -12.84
CA ASP A 165 -13.26 13.51 -11.84
C ASP A 165 -14.56 12.70 -11.95
N ARG A 166 -15.47 12.92 -10.98
CA ARG A 166 -16.74 12.20 -10.95
C ARG A 166 -17.63 12.54 -12.17
N PRO A 167 -18.20 11.54 -12.87
CA PRO A 167 -18.04 10.10 -12.65
C PRO A 167 -16.64 9.60 -13.07
N GLY A 168 -15.94 8.89 -12.15
CA GLY A 168 -14.58 8.41 -12.34
C GLY A 168 -14.48 7.40 -13.50
N LYS A 169 -13.66 7.72 -14.50
CA LYS A 169 -13.32 6.86 -15.64
C LYS A 169 -11.82 6.78 -15.79
N VAL A 170 -11.32 5.70 -16.37
CA VAL A 170 -9.91 5.62 -16.76
C VAL A 170 -9.66 6.62 -17.88
N LYS A 171 -8.85 7.64 -17.60
CA LYS A 171 -8.44 8.64 -18.59
C LYS A 171 -7.25 8.14 -19.39
N LYS A 172 -6.24 7.60 -18.71
CA LYS A 172 -5.00 7.14 -19.32
C LYS A 172 -4.28 6.16 -18.44
N SER A 173 -3.61 5.18 -19.04
CA SER A 173 -2.60 4.37 -18.42
C SER A 173 -1.21 4.75 -18.94
N VAL A 174 -0.22 4.83 -18.07
CA VAL A 174 1.15 5.27 -18.37
C VAL A 174 2.14 4.31 -17.72
N LYS A 175 2.92 3.60 -18.52
CA LYS A 175 4.01 2.76 -18.03
C LYS A 175 5.23 3.60 -17.67
N ILE A 176 5.89 3.25 -16.60
CA ILE A 176 7.14 3.87 -16.16
C ILE A 176 8.31 3.08 -16.79
N ASN A 177 8.87 3.63 -17.87
CA ASN A 177 9.87 2.92 -18.70
C ASN A 177 11.31 3.37 -18.44
N PHE A 178 11.58 4.22 -17.47
CA PHE A 178 12.96 4.59 -17.15
C PHE A 178 13.56 3.66 -16.09
N LYS A 179 14.85 3.33 -16.29
CA LYS A 179 15.57 2.46 -15.36
C LYS A 179 15.66 3.12 -14.00
N ARG A 180 15.19 2.44 -13.00
CA ARG A 180 15.39 2.76 -11.59
C ARG A 180 16.60 1.93 -11.14
N ASN A 181 17.78 2.55 -11.17
CA ASN A 181 19.05 1.83 -10.92
C ASN A 181 19.36 1.64 -9.43
N SER A 182 18.59 2.25 -8.56
CA SER A 182 18.78 2.19 -7.10
C SER A 182 17.46 2.35 -6.38
N ASN A 183 17.40 1.99 -5.10
CA ASN A 183 16.30 2.35 -4.20
C ASN A 183 16.45 3.80 -3.67
N SER A 184 17.22 4.65 -4.37
CA SER A 184 17.43 6.03 -3.95
C SER A 184 16.26 6.93 -4.37
N ILE A 185 15.88 7.81 -3.49
CA ILE A 185 14.91 8.89 -3.76
C ILE A 185 15.43 9.87 -4.80
N ASP A 186 16.75 9.96 -4.97
CA ASP A 186 17.39 10.81 -5.98
C ASP A 186 16.90 10.50 -7.40
N GLU A 187 16.37 9.30 -7.63
CA GLU A 187 15.73 8.94 -8.91
C GLU A 187 14.57 9.89 -9.29
N LEU A 188 13.88 10.46 -8.29
CA LEU A 188 12.81 11.44 -8.52
C LEU A 188 13.30 12.78 -9.07
N TYR A 189 14.61 13.05 -8.95
CA TYR A 189 15.25 14.27 -9.47
C TYR A 189 15.91 14.05 -10.85
N SER A 190 15.79 12.84 -11.42
CA SER A 190 16.26 12.56 -12.77
C SER A 190 15.48 13.37 -13.82
N LYS A 191 16.10 13.59 -14.98
CA LYS A 191 15.43 14.30 -16.09
C LYS A 191 14.17 13.56 -16.55
N GLU A 192 14.21 12.24 -16.55
CA GLU A 192 13.10 11.35 -16.92
C GLU A 192 11.94 11.47 -15.92
N ALA A 193 12.21 11.40 -14.63
CA ALA A 193 11.20 11.54 -13.57
C ALA A 193 10.58 12.96 -13.59
N THR A 194 11.40 14.00 -13.78
CA THR A 194 10.92 15.39 -13.88
C THR A 194 10.01 15.58 -15.10
N LYS A 195 10.35 15.01 -16.27
CA LYS A 195 9.50 15.04 -17.45
C LYS A 195 8.19 14.28 -17.21
N MET A 196 8.25 13.13 -16.56
CA MET A 196 7.07 12.34 -16.20
C MET A 196 6.16 13.11 -15.25
N LEU A 197 6.72 13.76 -14.22
CA LEU A 197 5.97 14.60 -13.29
C LEU A 197 5.21 15.71 -14.00
N ALA A 198 5.89 16.45 -14.89
CA ALA A 198 5.27 17.51 -15.69
C ALA A 198 4.16 16.98 -16.61
N PHE A 199 4.40 15.82 -17.24
CA PHE A 199 3.41 15.16 -18.08
C PHE A 199 2.16 14.75 -17.28
N LEU A 200 2.33 14.07 -16.13
CA LEU A 200 1.20 13.63 -15.29
C LEU A 200 0.40 14.82 -14.77
N ARG A 201 1.09 15.90 -14.31
CA ARG A 201 0.43 17.14 -13.86
C ARG A 201 -0.45 17.71 -14.96
N LYS A 202 0.07 17.85 -16.19
CA LYS A 202 -0.71 18.33 -17.35
C LYS A 202 -1.92 17.44 -17.64
N GLN A 203 -1.78 16.11 -17.51
CA GLN A 203 -2.91 15.19 -17.72
C GLN A 203 -4.02 15.38 -16.69
N ILE A 204 -3.68 15.67 -15.43
CA ILE A 204 -4.63 15.90 -14.35
C ILE A 204 -5.31 17.26 -14.51
N GLU A 205 -4.57 18.35 -14.77
CA GLU A 205 -5.11 19.69 -15.01
C GLU A 205 -6.15 19.70 -16.14
N LEU A 206 -5.87 18.99 -17.25
CA LEU A 206 -6.82 18.81 -18.36
C LEU A 206 -8.07 18.01 -17.97
N SER A 207 -8.14 17.41 -16.77
CA SER A 207 -9.35 16.75 -16.27
C SER A 207 -10.26 17.72 -15.52
N HIS A 208 -9.68 18.72 -14.85
CA HIS A 208 -10.41 19.71 -14.06
C HIS A 208 -10.96 20.88 -14.92
N THR A 209 -10.50 21.02 -16.17
CA THR A 209 -10.88 22.17 -17.05
C THR A 209 -12.13 21.90 -17.91
N ARG A 210 -12.83 20.77 -17.71
CA ARG A 210 -14.08 20.45 -18.42
C ARG A 210 -15.27 20.50 -17.46
N LEU A 211 -15.52 21.68 -16.89
CA LEU A 211 -16.79 22.10 -16.33
C LEU A 211 -17.43 23.16 -17.24
#